data_04ef4715dd9e67018949d89aefb16988
#
_entry.id   04ef4715dd9e67018949d89aefb16988
#
_cell.length_a   1.000
_cell.length_b   1.000
_cell.length_c   1.000
_cell.angle_alpha   90.00
_cell.angle_beta   90.00
_cell.angle_gamma   90.00
#
_symmetry.space_group_name_H-M   'P 1'
#
loop_
_entity.id
_entity.type
_entity.pdbx_description
1 polymer ?
#
loop_
_entity_poly.entity_id
_entity_poly.type
_entity_poly.pdbx_seq_one_letter_code
_entity_poly.pdbx_strand_id
1 'polypeptide(L)'
;PQAPVHLLILPKKHIQSLADVSEDDVKLLGEMLIRVKKLAEEFELENGYRTVINTRGDGGQTVDHLHIHLLGKRKMQWPPG
;
A
#
# COMPACT_ATOMS: atom_id res chain seq x y z
N PRO A 1 -8.79 -10.15 5.25
CA PRO A 1 -8.02 -9.04 5.85
C PRO A 1 -6.93 -9.57 6.79
N GLN A 2 -5.77 -8.93 6.76
CA GLN A 2 -4.64 -9.30 7.62
C GLN A 2 -4.61 -8.45 8.89
N ALA A 3 -5.56 -7.54 9.04
CA ALA A 3 -5.70 -6.67 10.20
C ALA A 3 -7.15 -6.19 10.31
N PRO A 4 -7.59 -5.69 11.48
CA PRO A 4 -8.94 -5.14 11.63
C PRO A 4 -9.25 -4.02 10.64
N VAL A 5 -8.25 -3.20 10.30
CA VAL A 5 -8.33 -2.28 9.17
C VAL A 5 -7.36 -2.78 8.10
N HIS A 6 -7.88 -3.08 6.92
CA HIS A 6 -7.08 -3.54 5.78
C HIS A 6 -7.66 -2.92 4.52
N LEU A 7 -6.99 -1.92 3.98
CA LEU A 7 -7.43 -1.18 2.80
C LEU A 7 -6.43 -1.35 1.68
N LEU A 8 -6.92 -1.23 0.44
CA LEU A 8 -6.09 -1.25 -0.75
C LEU A 8 -6.20 0.10 -1.45
N ILE A 9 -5.06 0.66 -1.80
CA ILE A 9 -4.97 1.90 -2.56
C ILE A 9 -4.43 1.55 -3.94
N LEU A 10 -5.23 1.81 -4.98
CA LEU A 10 -4.90 1.49 -6.36
C LEU A 10 -4.94 2.76 -7.21
N PRO A 11 -3.99 2.93 -8.15
CA PRO A 11 -4.11 3.98 -9.15
C PRO A 11 -5.10 3.57 -10.23
N LYS A 12 -5.75 4.54 -10.87
CA LYS A 12 -6.61 4.26 -12.03
C LYS A 12 -5.77 3.83 -13.22
N LYS A 13 -4.58 4.40 -13.38
CA LYS A 13 -3.65 4.00 -14.42
C LYS A 13 -3.24 2.55 -14.19
N HIS A 14 -3.30 1.73 -15.23
CA HIS A 14 -2.87 0.33 -15.12
C HIS A 14 -1.34 0.24 -15.14
N ILE A 15 -0.77 -0.16 -14.01
CA ILE A 15 0.66 -0.43 -13.85
C ILE A 15 0.74 -1.79 -13.16
N GLN A 16 1.48 -2.74 -13.72
CA GLN A 16 1.50 -4.10 -13.18
C GLN A 16 2.12 -4.17 -11.80
N SER A 17 3.23 -3.47 -11.56
CA SER A 17 3.92 -3.51 -10.28
C SER A 17 4.77 -2.27 -10.07
N LEU A 18 5.33 -2.12 -8.87
CA LEU A 18 6.27 -1.04 -8.58
C LEU A 18 7.49 -1.10 -9.51
N ALA A 19 7.91 -2.30 -9.92
CA ALA A 19 9.05 -2.46 -10.81
C ALA A 19 8.77 -1.94 -12.23
N ASP A 20 7.51 -1.69 -12.57
CA ASP A 20 7.09 -1.26 -13.91
C ASP A 20 6.76 0.24 -13.99
N VAL A 21 6.92 0.98 -12.89
CA VAL A 21 6.74 2.44 -12.91
C VAL A 21 7.92 3.10 -13.61
N SER A 22 7.67 4.30 -14.11
CA SER A 22 8.72 5.14 -14.70
C SER A 22 8.82 6.46 -13.93
N GLU A 23 9.78 7.30 -14.32
CA GLU A 23 9.91 8.63 -13.73
C GLU A 23 8.68 9.50 -13.99
N ASP A 24 7.90 9.21 -15.04
CA ASP A 24 6.66 9.92 -15.33
C ASP A 24 5.57 9.64 -14.27
N ASP A 25 5.74 8.61 -13.46
CA ASP A 25 4.76 8.20 -12.45
C ASP A 25 5.06 8.79 -11.06
N VAL A 26 6.06 9.66 -10.92
CA VAL A 26 6.46 10.23 -9.62
C VAL A 26 5.29 10.92 -8.94
N LYS A 27 4.56 11.76 -9.66
CA LYS A 27 3.40 12.47 -9.10
C LYS A 27 2.32 11.49 -8.65
N LEU A 28 2.03 10.48 -9.47
CA LEU A 28 1.04 9.46 -9.15
C LEU A 28 1.40 8.71 -7.87
N LEU A 29 2.67 8.28 -7.75
CA LEU A 29 3.13 7.57 -6.57
C LEU A 29 3.06 8.43 -5.31
N GLY A 30 3.44 9.70 -5.42
CA GLY A 30 3.31 10.65 -4.32
C GLY A 30 1.85 10.83 -3.89
N GLU A 31 0.94 10.93 -4.85
CA GLU A 31 -0.49 11.06 -4.57
C GLU A 31 -1.03 9.81 -3.88
N MET A 32 -0.56 8.61 -4.25
CA MET A 32 -0.95 7.38 -3.58
C MET A 32 -0.53 7.38 -2.12
N LEU A 33 0.69 7.82 -1.82
CA LEU A 33 1.18 7.88 -0.44
C LEU A 33 0.43 8.93 0.38
N ILE A 34 0.10 10.07 -0.19
CA ILE A 34 -0.73 11.08 0.48
C ILE A 34 -2.13 10.51 0.76
N ARG A 35 -2.67 9.72 -0.17
CA ARG A 35 -3.96 9.05 0.05
C ARG A 35 -3.89 8.09 1.24
N VAL A 36 -2.79 7.34 1.37
CA VAL A 36 -2.56 6.47 2.54
C VAL A 36 -2.66 7.27 3.83
N LYS A 37 -1.95 8.40 3.91
CA LYS A 37 -1.98 9.27 5.10
C LYS A 37 -3.42 9.72 5.41
N LYS A 38 -4.15 10.18 4.40
CA LYS A 38 -5.53 10.67 4.59
C LYS A 38 -6.47 9.57 5.04
N LEU A 39 -6.34 8.37 4.49
CA LEU A 39 -7.15 7.21 4.91
C LEU A 39 -6.81 6.79 6.34
N ALA A 40 -5.55 6.83 6.73
CA ALA A 40 -5.15 6.53 8.09
C ALA A 40 -5.79 7.50 9.08
N GLU A 41 -5.86 8.78 8.75
CA GLU A 41 -6.55 9.77 9.57
C GLU A 41 -8.06 9.48 9.64
N GLU A 42 -8.66 9.20 8.48
CA GLU A 42 -10.10 8.91 8.38
C GLU A 42 -10.49 7.67 9.19
N PHE A 43 -9.65 6.64 9.20
CA PHE A 43 -9.89 5.41 9.94
C PHE A 43 -9.28 5.42 11.35
N GLU A 44 -8.85 6.60 11.81
CA GLU A 44 -8.38 6.82 13.18
C GLU A 44 -7.23 5.91 13.58
N LEU A 45 -6.21 5.81 12.72
CA LEU A 45 -5.03 4.99 12.97
C LEU A 45 -3.93 5.80 13.68
N GLU A 46 -4.27 6.50 14.77
CA GLU A 46 -3.36 7.41 15.47
C GLU A 46 -2.15 6.68 16.07
N ASN A 47 -2.30 5.40 16.41
CA ASN A 47 -1.21 4.63 17.01
C ASN A 47 -0.23 4.09 15.98
N GLY A 48 -0.47 4.39 14.71
CA GLY A 48 0.39 3.95 13.63
C GLY A 48 -0.24 2.89 12.76
N TYR A 49 0.46 2.54 11.70
CA TYR A 49 -0.04 1.59 10.70
C TYR A 49 1.13 1.08 9.88
N ARG A 50 0.88 0.06 9.09
CA ARG A 50 1.87 -0.48 8.15
C ARG A 50 1.36 -0.34 6.73
N THR A 51 2.24 0.05 5.82
CA THR A 51 1.96 0.01 4.39
C THR A 51 2.84 -1.05 3.74
N VAL A 52 2.28 -1.78 2.79
CA VAL A 52 3.00 -2.84 2.08
C VAL A 52 2.73 -2.72 0.59
N ILE A 53 3.80 -2.77 -0.20
CA ILE A 53 3.73 -2.87 -1.65
C ILE A 53 4.46 -4.15 -2.02
N ASN A 54 3.71 -5.17 -2.43
CA ASN A 54 4.29 -6.43 -2.90
C ASN A 54 4.66 -6.28 -4.37
N THR A 55 5.84 -6.73 -4.75
CA THR A 55 6.34 -6.58 -6.12
C THR A 55 6.75 -7.94 -6.65
N ARG A 56 6.04 -8.40 -7.67
CA ARG A 56 6.32 -9.63 -8.41
C ARG A 56 6.34 -10.87 -7.51
N GLY A 57 6.88 -11.98 -8.02
CA GLY A 57 6.78 -13.28 -7.37
C GLY A 57 7.41 -13.36 -5.97
N ASP A 58 8.65 -12.94 -5.83
CA ASP A 58 9.34 -12.99 -4.55
C ASP A 58 8.76 -12.02 -3.52
N GLY A 59 8.10 -10.98 -3.98
CA GLY A 59 7.39 -10.05 -3.11
C GLY A 59 6.01 -10.52 -2.70
N GLY A 60 5.53 -11.62 -3.30
CA GLY A 60 4.22 -12.16 -2.98
C GLY A 60 3.06 -11.43 -3.63
N GLN A 61 3.31 -10.75 -4.75
CA GLN A 61 2.25 -10.07 -5.49
C GLN A 61 1.36 -11.09 -6.19
N THR A 62 0.07 -11.09 -5.86
CA THR A 62 -0.91 -12.03 -6.42
C THR A 62 -1.84 -11.39 -7.46
N VAL A 63 -1.92 -10.08 -7.50
CA VAL A 63 -2.72 -9.34 -8.48
C VAL A 63 -1.80 -8.39 -9.24
N ASP A 64 -1.80 -8.50 -10.58
CA ASP A 64 -0.91 -7.73 -11.46
C ASP A 64 -1.45 -6.31 -11.72
N HIS A 65 -1.69 -5.59 -10.65
CA HIS A 65 -2.05 -4.19 -10.64
C HIS A 65 -1.44 -3.57 -9.40
N LEU A 66 -0.57 -2.59 -9.59
CA LEU A 66 0.10 -1.90 -8.48
C LEU A 66 -0.91 -1.49 -7.42
N HIS A 67 -0.65 -1.87 -6.17
CA HIS A 67 -1.50 -1.48 -5.05
C HIS A 67 -0.70 -1.41 -3.76
N ILE A 68 -1.18 -0.56 -2.85
CA ILE A 68 -0.62 -0.41 -1.52
C ILE A 68 -1.61 -0.97 -0.52
N HIS A 69 -1.15 -1.89 0.34
CA HIS A 69 -1.93 -2.32 1.50
C HIS A 69 -1.74 -1.31 2.64
N LEU A 70 -2.82 -0.91 3.27
CA LEU A 70 -2.81 -0.14 4.50
C LEU A 70 -3.40 -1.01 5.61
N LEU A 71 -2.58 -1.33 6.61
CA LEU A 71 -2.94 -2.25 7.69
C LEU A 71 -2.88 -1.53 9.02
N GLY A 72 -3.93 -1.64 9.83
CA GLY A 72 -3.97 -0.96 11.11
C GLY A 72 -4.83 -1.65 12.15
N LYS A 73 -4.86 -1.06 13.34
CA LYS A 73 -5.63 -1.51 14.50
C LYS A 73 -5.10 -2.80 15.13
N ARG A 74 -3.83 -3.16 14.84
CA ARG A 74 -3.10 -4.17 15.60
C ARG A 74 -1.61 -3.88 15.54
N LYS A 75 -0.87 -4.36 16.53
CA LYS A 75 0.59 -4.24 16.55
C LYS A 75 1.19 -5.20 15.52
N MET A 76 2.01 -4.66 14.63
CA MET A 76 2.73 -5.46 13.65
C MET A 76 4.02 -6.01 14.25
N GLN A 77 4.45 -7.15 13.74
CA GLN A 77 5.68 -7.82 14.18
C GLN A 77 6.85 -7.46 13.26
N TRP A 78 8.04 -7.70 13.74
CA TRP A 78 9.26 -7.58 12.96
C TRP A 78 10.09 -8.85 13.12
N PRO A 79 10.63 -9.45 12.05
CA PRO A 79 10.57 -9.01 10.64
C PRO A 79 9.17 -9.10 10.03
N PRO A 80 8.92 -8.36 8.93
CA PRO A 80 7.57 -8.19 8.39
C PRO A 80 7.01 -9.37 7.62
N GLY A 81 7.78 -10.37 7.35
CA GLY A 81 7.26 -11.48 6.55
C GLY A 81 7.91 -12.82 6.77
#